data_f9925a4d4f2daba2afda3322fe423533
#
_entry.id   f9925a4d4f2daba2afda3322fe423533
#
_cell.length_a   1.000
_cell.length_b   1.000
_cell.length_c   1.000
_cell.angle_alpha   90.00
_cell.angle_beta   90.00
_cell.angle_gamma   90.00
#
_symmetry.space_group_name_H-M   'P 1'
#
loop_
_entity.id
_entity.type
_entity.pdbx_description
1 polymer ?
#
loop_
_entity_poly.entity_id
_entity_poly.type
_entity_poly.pdbx_seq_one_letter_code
_entity_poly.pdbx_strand_id
1 'polypeptide(L)'
;MLILGQSLHRLSIDIDIICPPETEIEQYLKTCRKHGFIRYQQVNKESAGTDVPVSHAKVFYQIAYTDRSEKNEYIRLDVLYENCPYSNIQQLPIKSPFVKLDGEPLNVNVPKKEDILGDKMTAFAPNTIGIPFFKNDRECNMEIIKQLYDINRLFENVD
;
A
#
# COMPACT_ATOMS: atom_id res chain seq x y z
N MET A 1 -6.27 -2.06 -2.74
CA MET A 1 -7.50 -1.26 -3.00
C MET A 1 -7.63 -0.87 -4.48
N LEU A 2 -6.65 -0.18 -5.09
CA LEU A 2 -6.74 0.28 -6.48
C LEU A 2 -6.97 -0.85 -7.50
N ILE A 3 -6.38 -2.01 -7.27
CA ILE A 3 -6.50 -3.20 -8.12
C ILE A 3 -7.83 -3.94 -7.89
N LEU A 4 -8.31 -3.96 -6.65
CA LEU A 4 -9.52 -4.69 -6.25
C LEU A 4 -10.82 -4.00 -6.64
N GLY A 5 -10.80 -2.68 -6.78
CA GLY A 5 -12.00 -1.91 -6.99
C GLY A 5 -11.94 -1.12 -8.30
N GLN A 6 -12.49 -1.66 -9.37
CA GLN A 6 -12.71 -0.87 -10.60
C GLN A 6 -13.60 0.36 -10.36
N SER A 7 -14.30 0.41 -9.22
CA SER A 7 -15.19 1.50 -8.80
C SER A 7 -14.61 2.42 -7.73
N LEU A 8 -13.37 2.22 -7.30
CA LEU A 8 -12.73 3.11 -6.31
C LEU A 8 -12.30 4.41 -6.98
N HIS A 9 -12.88 5.50 -6.53
CA HIS A 9 -12.63 6.85 -7.06
C HIS A 9 -11.57 7.61 -6.26
N ARG A 10 -10.63 6.91 -5.60
CA ARG A 10 -9.49 7.53 -4.96
C ARG A 10 -8.19 6.88 -5.39
N LEU A 11 -7.17 7.71 -5.54
CA LEU A 11 -5.80 7.25 -5.76
C LEU A 11 -5.14 6.89 -4.43
N SER A 12 -4.21 5.95 -4.48
CA SER A 12 -3.27 5.65 -3.41
C SER A 12 -1.84 5.86 -3.93
N ILE A 13 -1.00 6.44 -3.08
CA ILE A 13 0.43 6.63 -3.36
C ILE A 13 1.29 5.57 -2.67
N ASP A 14 0.65 4.73 -1.85
CA ASP A 14 1.30 3.71 -1.07
C ASP A 14 1.05 2.34 -1.72
N ILE A 15 2.06 1.49 -1.71
CA ILE A 15 1.99 0.08 -2.08
C ILE A 15 2.30 -0.72 -0.82
N ASP A 16 1.33 -1.51 -0.37
CA ASP A 16 1.48 -2.40 0.77
C ASP A 16 1.69 -3.82 0.26
N ILE A 17 2.74 -4.50 0.71
CA ILE A 17 3.03 -5.88 0.38
C ILE A 17 3.32 -6.70 1.63
N ILE A 18 2.93 -7.96 1.57
CA ILE A 18 3.32 -8.98 2.56
C ILE A 18 4.23 -9.97 1.83
N CYS A 19 5.36 -10.28 2.42
CA CYS A 19 6.30 -11.23 1.86
C CYS A 19 6.93 -12.10 2.95
N PRO A 20 7.39 -13.31 2.61
CA PRO A 20 8.06 -14.19 3.56
C PRO A 20 9.21 -13.48 4.30
N PRO A 21 9.46 -13.82 5.57
CA PRO A 21 10.46 -13.16 6.40
C PRO A 21 11.88 -13.12 5.81
N GLU A 22 12.24 -14.12 5.00
CA GLU A 22 13.53 -14.25 4.33
C GLU A 22 13.67 -13.41 3.05
N THR A 23 12.65 -12.66 2.66
CA THR A 23 12.66 -11.90 1.41
C THR A 23 13.62 -10.71 1.47
N GLU A 24 14.58 -10.67 0.56
CA GLU A 24 15.53 -9.56 0.41
C GLU A 24 14.97 -8.49 -0.53
N ILE A 25 14.14 -7.59 0.02
CA ILE A 25 13.48 -6.51 -0.76
C ILE A 25 14.48 -5.62 -1.49
N GLU A 26 15.67 -5.43 -0.96
CA GLU A 26 16.69 -4.57 -1.57
C GLU A 26 17.06 -5.01 -3.00
N GLN A 27 17.04 -6.31 -3.29
CA GLN A 27 17.31 -6.84 -4.64
C GLN A 27 16.28 -6.30 -5.65
N TYR A 28 15.02 -6.24 -5.25
CA TYR A 28 13.93 -5.69 -6.08
C TYR A 28 14.06 -4.17 -6.23
N LEU A 29 14.35 -3.45 -5.15
CA LEU A 29 14.54 -2.00 -5.18
C LEU A 29 15.70 -1.57 -6.09
N LYS A 30 16.78 -2.33 -6.16
CA LYS A 30 17.88 -2.09 -7.08
C LYS A 30 17.45 -2.15 -8.55
N THR A 31 16.44 -2.95 -8.88
CA THR A 31 15.94 -3.05 -10.26
C THR A 31 15.07 -1.86 -10.67
N CYS A 32 14.51 -1.11 -9.72
CA CYS A 32 13.63 0.03 -10.01
C CYS A 32 14.28 1.07 -10.94
N ARG A 33 15.60 1.25 -10.87
CA ARG A 33 16.33 2.17 -11.76
C ARG A 33 16.19 1.81 -13.24
N LYS A 34 16.04 0.54 -13.56
CA LYS A 34 15.84 0.07 -14.95
C LYS A 34 14.45 0.43 -15.49
N HIS A 35 13.53 0.82 -14.58
CA HIS A 35 12.15 1.14 -14.87
C HIS A 35 11.81 2.63 -14.65
N GLY A 36 12.81 3.51 -14.76
CA GLY A 36 12.60 4.95 -14.74
C GLY A 36 12.67 5.62 -13.36
N PHE A 37 12.91 4.87 -12.30
CA PHE A 37 13.12 5.45 -10.98
C PHE A 37 14.57 5.90 -10.81
N ILE A 38 14.77 7.06 -10.16
CA ILE A 38 16.09 7.69 -10.02
C ILE A 38 16.88 7.09 -8.85
N ARG A 39 16.21 6.82 -7.74
CA ARG A 39 16.82 6.26 -6.53
C ARG A 39 15.78 5.63 -5.62
N TYR A 40 16.21 4.87 -4.63
CA TYR A 40 15.39 4.43 -3.53
C TYR A 40 16.04 4.77 -2.19
N GLN A 41 15.23 4.83 -1.16
CA GLN A 41 15.66 4.96 0.24
C GLN A 41 14.85 3.97 1.07
N GLN A 42 15.54 3.05 1.70
CA GLN A 42 14.93 2.10 2.63
C GLN A 42 15.12 2.58 4.06
N VAL A 43 14.07 2.49 4.86
CA VAL A 43 14.10 2.81 6.29
C VAL A 43 13.52 1.61 7.02
N ASN A 44 14.38 0.86 7.69
CA ASN A 44 13.91 -0.18 8.60
C ASN A 44 13.48 0.50 9.90
N LYS A 45 12.20 0.39 10.23
CA LYS A 45 11.71 0.76 11.56
C LYS A 45 11.71 -0.51 12.40
N GLU A 46 12.48 -0.52 13.46
CA GLU A 46 12.17 -1.39 14.59
C GLU A 46 10.82 -0.93 15.12
N SER A 47 9.82 -1.77 14.96
CA SER A 47 8.48 -1.45 15.46
C SER A 47 8.51 -1.49 16.97
N ALA A 48 8.41 -0.34 17.61
CA ALA A 48 8.22 -0.26 19.04
C ALA A 48 6.90 -0.95 19.39
N GLY A 49 6.96 -2.19 19.89
CA GLY A 49 5.85 -2.89 20.50
C GLY A 49 5.13 -3.96 19.68
N THR A 50 5.61 -4.31 18.50
CA THR A 50 5.12 -5.49 17.74
C THR A 50 6.30 -6.36 17.31
N ASP A 51 6.17 -7.68 17.44
CA ASP A 51 7.21 -8.65 17.08
C ASP A 51 7.34 -8.85 15.55
N VAL A 52 6.54 -8.14 14.75
CA VAL A 52 6.53 -8.31 13.30
C VAL A 52 7.44 -7.29 12.64
N PRO A 53 8.47 -7.74 11.90
CA PRO A 53 9.39 -6.83 11.21
C PRO A 53 8.70 -6.11 10.06
N VAL A 54 8.80 -4.78 10.07
CA VAL A 54 8.25 -3.91 9.04
C VAL A 54 9.38 -3.09 8.41
N SER A 55 9.38 -2.99 7.10
CA SER A 55 10.28 -2.12 6.35
C SER A 55 9.50 -1.11 5.52
N HIS A 56 10.02 0.08 5.41
CA HIS A 56 9.48 1.11 4.54
C HIS A 56 10.52 1.52 3.51
N ALA A 57 10.11 1.61 2.26
CA ALA A 57 10.96 2.14 1.21
C ALA A 57 10.26 3.30 0.49
N LYS A 58 11.06 4.29 0.08
CA LYS A 58 10.64 5.35 -0.83
C LYS A 58 11.35 5.16 -2.15
N VAL A 59 10.60 5.04 -3.22
CA VAL A 59 11.13 4.89 -4.58
C VAL A 59 10.84 6.19 -5.33
N PHE A 60 11.89 6.93 -5.67
CA PHE A 60 11.81 8.28 -6.21
C PHE A 60 11.80 8.27 -7.73
N TYR A 61 10.96 9.13 -8.32
CA TYR A 61 10.87 9.35 -9.76
C TYR A 61 10.88 10.84 -10.08
N GLN A 62 11.24 11.18 -11.32
CA GLN A 62 11.24 12.55 -11.79
C GLN A 62 9.94 12.84 -12.53
N ILE A 63 9.29 13.95 -12.18
CA ILE A 63 8.12 14.43 -12.91
C ILE A 63 8.58 15.28 -14.08
N ALA A 64 8.18 14.90 -15.31
CA ALA A 64 8.62 15.54 -16.54
C ALA A 64 8.07 16.97 -16.77
N TYR A 65 7.10 17.44 -15.97
CA TYR A 65 6.31 18.64 -16.25
C TYR A 65 6.30 19.70 -15.15
N THR A 66 7.12 19.60 -14.13
CA THR A 66 7.19 20.66 -13.13
C THR A 66 8.45 21.50 -13.31
N ASP A 67 8.25 22.73 -13.71
CA ASP A 67 9.26 23.82 -13.73
C ASP A 67 9.63 24.27 -12.29
N ARG A 68 9.21 23.52 -11.29
CA ARG A 68 9.50 23.74 -9.87
C ARG A 68 10.60 22.80 -9.41
N SER A 69 11.80 23.39 -9.40
CA SER A 69 13.00 22.94 -8.71
C SER A 69 12.81 21.80 -7.70
N GLU A 70 13.45 20.66 -7.97
CA GLU A 70 14.07 19.73 -7.01
C GLU A 70 13.20 18.93 -6.05
N LYS A 71 11.88 18.92 -6.09
CA LYS A 71 11.10 17.96 -5.32
C LYS A 71 10.91 16.68 -6.12
N ASN A 72 11.80 15.73 -5.89
CA ASN A 72 11.58 14.36 -6.36
C ASN A 72 10.34 13.79 -5.66
N GLU A 73 9.34 13.44 -6.43
CA GLU A 73 8.19 12.68 -5.95
C GLU A 73 8.61 11.23 -5.69
N TYR A 74 7.87 10.54 -4.85
CA TYR A 74 8.16 9.14 -4.53
C TYR A 74 6.89 8.33 -4.35
N ILE A 75 7.01 7.04 -4.64
CA ILE A 75 6.05 6.01 -4.25
C ILE A 75 6.55 5.40 -2.94
N ARG A 76 5.66 5.25 -1.97
CA ARG A 76 5.96 4.55 -0.72
C ARG A 76 5.64 3.07 -0.89
N LEU A 77 6.59 2.24 -0.50
CA LEU A 77 6.45 0.80 -0.39
C LEU A 77 6.52 0.43 1.09
N ASP A 78 5.45 -0.11 1.62
CA ASP A 78 5.38 -0.65 2.96
C ASP A 78 5.42 -2.17 2.89
N VAL A 79 6.39 -2.77 3.55
CA VAL A 79 6.67 -4.21 3.50
C VAL A 79 6.48 -4.81 4.87
N LEU A 80 5.58 -5.77 4.96
CA LEU A 80 5.36 -6.60 6.14
C LEU A 80 6.01 -7.97 5.91
N TYR A 81 6.94 -8.33 6.77
CA TYR A 81 7.65 -9.61 6.67
C TYR A 81 6.98 -10.66 7.53
N GLU A 82 6.01 -11.35 6.96
CA GLU A 82 5.31 -12.45 7.61
C GLU A 82 4.78 -13.45 6.59
N ASN A 83 4.38 -14.62 7.06
CA ASN A 83 3.60 -15.53 6.25
C ASN A 83 2.24 -14.91 5.97
N CYS A 84 1.77 -15.05 4.73
CA CYS A 84 0.50 -14.47 4.33
C CYS A 84 -0.65 -14.91 5.26
N PRO A 85 -1.30 -13.99 5.99
CA PRO A 85 -2.36 -14.32 6.92
C PRO A 85 -3.71 -14.60 6.24
N TYR A 86 -3.82 -14.27 4.95
CA TYR A 86 -5.07 -14.40 4.22
C TYR A 86 -5.28 -15.81 3.68
N SER A 87 -6.47 -16.34 3.90
CA SER A 87 -6.84 -17.70 3.45
C SER A 87 -7.22 -17.73 1.97
N ASN A 88 -7.67 -16.59 1.42
CA ASN A 88 -8.20 -16.51 0.06
C ASN A 88 -7.39 -15.53 -0.78
N ILE A 89 -6.47 -16.05 -1.58
CA ILE A 89 -5.65 -15.28 -2.51
C ILE A 89 -6.17 -15.47 -3.93
N GLN A 90 -6.22 -14.39 -4.68
CA GLN A 90 -6.58 -14.38 -6.09
C GLN A 90 -5.50 -13.68 -6.90
N GLN A 91 -5.41 -14.00 -8.19
CA GLN A 91 -4.53 -13.29 -9.13
C GLN A 91 -5.34 -12.25 -9.89
N LEU A 92 -4.89 -11.00 -9.82
CA LEU A 92 -5.50 -9.90 -10.57
C LEU A 92 -4.47 -9.15 -11.40
N PRO A 93 -4.85 -8.68 -12.60
CA PRO A 93 -3.99 -7.82 -13.38
C PRO A 93 -3.84 -6.44 -12.72
N ILE A 94 -2.64 -5.88 -12.76
CA ILE A 94 -2.40 -4.48 -12.38
C ILE A 94 -3.03 -3.60 -13.46
N LYS A 95 -4.33 -3.34 -13.32
CA LYS A 95 -5.11 -2.53 -14.26
C LYS A 95 -5.99 -1.56 -13.50
N SER A 96 -5.94 -0.30 -13.87
CA SER A 96 -6.78 0.75 -13.27
C SER A 96 -7.10 1.81 -14.33
N PRO A 97 -8.28 2.45 -14.29
CA PRO A 97 -8.61 3.56 -15.18
C PRO A 97 -7.69 4.78 -14.97
N PHE A 98 -6.98 4.82 -13.84
CA PHE A 98 -6.06 5.91 -13.49
C PHE A 98 -4.60 5.66 -13.91
N VAL A 99 -4.30 4.47 -14.44
CA VAL A 99 -2.93 4.07 -14.80
C VAL A 99 -2.89 3.69 -16.27
N LYS A 100 -2.11 4.42 -17.05
CA LYS A 100 -1.80 4.04 -18.42
C LYS A 100 -0.70 2.99 -18.40
N LEU A 101 -0.96 1.85 -19.00
CA LEU A 101 0.00 0.75 -19.13
C LEU A 101 0.71 0.82 -20.48
N ASP A 102 1.97 0.44 -20.48
CA ASP A 102 2.74 0.16 -21.67
C ASP A 102 2.93 -1.37 -21.76
N GLY A 103 2.15 -2.01 -22.62
CA GLY A 103 2.10 -3.46 -22.76
C GLY A 103 0.99 -4.14 -21.93
N GLU A 104 1.08 -5.46 -21.82
CA GLU A 104 0.12 -6.29 -21.09
C GLU A 104 0.29 -6.12 -19.57
N PRO A 105 -0.81 -6.06 -18.82
CA PRO A 105 -0.74 -5.92 -17.37
C PRO A 105 -0.17 -7.18 -16.72
N LEU A 106 0.73 -6.99 -15.76
CA LEU A 106 1.22 -8.07 -14.92
C LEU A 106 0.15 -8.50 -13.92
N ASN A 107 0.05 -9.80 -13.66
CA ASN A 107 -0.81 -10.34 -12.61
C ASN A 107 -0.07 -10.35 -11.27
N VAL A 108 -0.78 -10.01 -10.21
CA VAL A 108 -0.28 -10.04 -8.83
C VAL A 108 -1.22 -10.81 -7.93
N ASN A 109 -0.66 -11.42 -6.90
CA ASN A 109 -1.44 -12.07 -5.85
C ASN A 109 -1.99 -11.00 -4.91
N VAL A 110 -3.30 -11.03 -4.70
CA VAL A 110 -4.00 -10.12 -3.79
C VAL A 110 -5.02 -10.89 -2.95
N PRO A 111 -5.28 -10.48 -1.70
CA PRO A 111 -6.38 -11.03 -0.91
C PRO A 111 -7.72 -10.78 -1.59
N LYS A 112 -8.72 -11.60 -1.30
CA LYS A 112 -10.09 -11.32 -1.72
C LYS A 112 -10.64 -10.07 -1.02
N LYS A 113 -11.70 -9.51 -1.59
CA LYS A 113 -12.33 -8.27 -1.08
C LYS A 113 -12.83 -8.43 0.35
N GLU A 114 -13.33 -9.59 0.70
CA GLU A 114 -13.84 -9.95 2.03
C GLU A 114 -12.74 -9.87 3.10
N ASP A 115 -11.55 -10.40 2.79
CA ASP A 115 -10.39 -10.35 3.70
C ASP A 115 -9.93 -8.89 3.90
N ILE A 116 -9.86 -8.12 2.81
CA ILE A 116 -9.50 -6.69 2.89
C ILE A 116 -10.57 -5.89 3.63
N LEU A 117 -11.85 -6.24 3.48
CA LEU A 117 -12.92 -5.59 4.24
C LEU A 117 -12.73 -5.82 5.74
N GLY A 118 -12.42 -7.06 6.15
CA GLY A 118 -12.12 -7.39 7.54
C GLY A 118 -10.99 -6.53 8.11
N ASP A 119 -9.88 -6.39 7.40
CA ASP A 119 -8.75 -5.55 7.79
C ASP A 119 -9.14 -4.07 7.93
N LYS A 120 -9.93 -3.56 6.98
CA LYS A 120 -10.40 -2.18 7.03
C LYS A 120 -11.34 -1.91 8.20
N MET A 121 -12.22 -2.86 8.52
CA MET A 121 -13.09 -2.78 9.70
C MET A 121 -12.27 -2.80 10.99
N THR A 122 -11.25 -3.64 11.07
CA THR A 122 -10.32 -3.68 12.20
C THR A 122 -9.58 -2.35 12.35
N ALA A 123 -9.04 -1.81 11.26
CA ALA A 123 -8.34 -0.52 11.27
C ALA A 123 -9.26 0.67 11.61
N PHE A 124 -10.56 0.58 11.33
CA PHE A 124 -11.54 1.61 11.63
C PHE A 124 -11.97 1.67 13.12
N ALA A 125 -11.59 0.71 13.96
CA ALA A 125 -11.98 0.61 15.35
C ALA A 125 -11.06 1.44 16.30
N PRO A 126 -11.16 2.81 16.36
CA PRO A 126 -10.15 3.69 16.96
C PRO A 126 -10.05 3.58 18.49
N ASN A 127 -11.10 3.11 19.15
CA ASN A 127 -11.13 2.93 20.61
C ASN A 127 -10.62 1.56 21.07
N THR A 128 -10.16 0.71 20.15
CA THR A 128 -9.70 -0.64 20.44
C THR A 128 -8.35 -0.88 19.76
N ILE A 129 -8.33 -1.70 18.70
CA ILE A 129 -7.13 -2.12 17.98
C ILE A 129 -6.87 -1.32 16.71
N GLY A 130 -7.80 -0.45 16.32
CA GLY A 130 -7.71 0.32 15.08
C GLY A 130 -6.85 1.58 15.22
N ILE A 131 -6.94 2.43 14.19
CA ILE A 131 -6.22 3.71 14.14
C ILE A 131 -6.72 4.61 15.27
N PRO A 132 -5.89 5.04 16.23
CA PRO A 132 -6.32 5.90 17.33
C PRO A 132 -6.68 7.30 16.81
N PHE A 133 -7.52 8.03 17.53
CA PHE A 133 -7.84 9.42 17.19
C PHE A 133 -6.63 10.34 17.24
N PHE A 134 -5.68 10.05 18.13
CA PHE A 134 -4.43 10.79 18.27
C PHE A 134 -3.24 9.83 18.31
N LYS A 135 -2.19 10.15 17.57
CA LYS A 135 -0.91 9.43 17.57
C LYS A 135 0.23 10.45 17.59
N ASN A 136 1.05 10.43 18.67
CA ASN A 136 2.16 11.38 18.83
C ASN A 136 1.69 12.84 18.67
N ASP A 137 0.65 13.24 19.40
CA ASP A 137 0.03 14.59 19.41
C ASP A 137 -0.54 15.03 18.04
N ARG A 138 -0.66 14.12 17.09
CA ARG A 138 -1.28 14.37 15.78
C ARG A 138 -2.64 13.69 15.70
N GLU A 139 -3.64 14.43 15.20
CA GLU A 139 -4.94 13.87 14.87
C GLU A 139 -4.86 12.91 13.68
N CYS A 140 -5.52 11.76 13.81
CA CYS A 140 -5.61 10.72 12.77
C CYS A 140 -7.01 10.67 12.12
N ASN A 141 -7.78 11.75 12.18
CA ASN A 141 -9.14 11.79 11.66
C ASN A 141 -9.22 11.45 10.17
N MET A 142 -8.27 11.93 9.37
CA MET A 142 -8.25 11.66 7.94
C MET A 142 -7.97 10.18 7.65
N GLU A 143 -7.07 9.57 8.41
CA GLU A 143 -6.76 8.14 8.30
C GLU A 143 -7.97 7.28 8.66
N ILE A 144 -8.73 7.65 9.70
CA ILE A 144 -9.96 6.98 10.11
C ILE A 144 -11.05 7.12 9.04
N ILE A 145 -11.27 8.32 8.51
CA ILE A 145 -12.26 8.58 7.46
C ILE A 145 -11.93 7.80 6.18
N LYS A 146 -10.65 7.67 5.84
CA LYS A 146 -10.23 6.83 4.70
C LYS A 146 -10.63 5.36 4.88
N GLN A 147 -10.50 4.82 6.10
CA GLN A 147 -10.95 3.45 6.36
C GLN A 147 -12.46 3.32 6.17
N LEU A 148 -13.24 4.26 6.70
CA LEU A 148 -14.70 4.26 6.54
C LEU A 148 -15.11 4.33 5.06
N TYR A 149 -14.46 5.17 4.27
CA TYR A 149 -14.69 5.26 2.83
C TYR A 149 -14.40 3.93 2.13
N ASP A 150 -13.25 3.31 2.44
CA ASP A 150 -12.84 2.04 1.87
C ASP A 150 -13.81 0.91 2.27
N ILE A 151 -14.25 0.88 3.54
CA ILE A 151 -15.25 -0.08 4.04
C ILE A 151 -16.54 0.05 3.23
N ASN A 152 -17.10 1.25 3.09
CA ASN A 152 -18.32 1.46 2.34
C ASN A 152 -18.22 0.92 0.91
N ARG A 153 -17.09 1.21 0.24
CA ARG A 153 -16.87 0.76 -1.14
C ARG A 153 -16.67 -0.75 -1.26
N LEU A 154 -15.99 -1.36 -0.31
CA LEU A 154 -15.83 -2.81 -0.29
C LEU A 154 -17.15 -3.50 0.01
N PHE A 155 -17.92 -2.97 0.98
CA PHE A 155 -19.19 -3.54 1.39
C PHE A 155 -20.23 -3.61 0.25
N GLU A 156 -20.22 -2.62 -0.65
CA GLU A 156 -21.07 -2.62 -1.86
C GLU A 156 -20.67 -3.70 -2.88
N ASN A 157 -19.48 -4.32 -2.73
CA ASN A 157 -18.88 -5.19 -3.74
C ASN A 157 -18.48 -6.58 -3.20
N VAL A 158 -18.81 -6.91 -1.95
CA VAL A 158 -18.69 -8.27 -1.39
C VAL A 158 -20.03 -8.96 -1.46
N ASP A 159 -20.02 -10.28 -1.66
CA ASP A 159 -21.22 -11.14 -1.70
C ASP A 159 -21.66 -11.55 -0.30
#